data_d4a7cec58c0753e9d4822801f4026788
#
_entry.id   d4a7cec58c0753e9d4822801f4026788
#
_cell.length_a   1.000
_cell.length_b   1.000
_cell.length_c   1.000
_cell.angle_alpha   90.00
_cell.angle_beta   90.00
_cell.angle_gamma   90.00
#
_symmetry.space_group_name_H-M   'P 1'
#
loop_
_entity.id
_entity.type
_entity.pdbx_description
1 polymer ?
#
loop_
_entity_poly.entity_id
_entity_poly.type
_entity_poly.pdbx_seq_one_letter_code
_entity_poly.pdbx_strand_id
1 'polypeptide(L)'
;MQTKKQDLTNRIKHFIEEYYGQYGISPSIRCIAENVGCSKSNVPIYIDYLKEQGLLESGENGYETDITRATETNMVAVPKLGYVPCGPLTEEFECIDGYVRLPASFVGNAAKSFLLSASGNSMVDAGISDGDLVLVRQQETANYNDIVVALVDNEVTLKRYRPDPENRRIILHPENKRIKDIIVDECRIQGVAIRVIKNLEQ
;
A
#
# COMPACT_ATOMS: atom_id res chain seq x y z
N MET A 1 -11.93 4.00 40.57
CA MET A 1 -10.88 4.47 39.62
C MET A 1 -10.23 3.33 38.83
N GLN A 2 -10.00 2.16 39.43
CA GLN A 2 -9.47 0.95 38.76
C GLN A 2 -10.35 0.44 37.58
N THR A 3 -11.67 0.46 37.73
CA THR A 3 -12.63 -0.07 36.75
C THR A 3 -12.57 0.69 35.39
N LYS A 4 -12.41 2.04 35.40
CA LYS A 4 -12.32 2.83 34.19
C LYS A 4 -10.99 2.62 33.44
N LYS A 5 -9.89 2.38 34.18
CA LYS A 5 -8.57 2.09 33.59
C LYS A 5 -8.61 0.73 32.91
N GLN A 6 -9.20 -0.27 33.56
CA GLN A 6 -9.35 -1.62 33.01
C GLN A 6 -10.23 -1.63 31.74
N ASP A 7 -11.32 -0.88 31.75
CA ASP A 7 -12.22 -0.76 30.59
C ASP A 7 -11.49 -0.18 29.36
N LEU A 8 -10.76 0.92 29.54
CA LEU A 8 -10.01 1.54 28.44
C LEU A 8 -8.87 0.66 27.93
N THR A 9 -8.20 -0.06 28.85
CA THR A 9 -7.16 -1.04 28.48
C THR A 9 -7.74 -2.16 27.59
N ASN A 10 -8.89 -2.72 27.97
CA ASN A 10 -9.54 -3.75 27.18
C ASN A 10 -10.01 -3.25 25.81
N ARG A 11 -10.52 -2.04 25.74
CA ARG A 11 -10.93 -1.39 24.46
C ARG A 11 -9.74 -1.17 23.53
N ILE A 12 -8.60 -0.74 24.08
CA ILE A 12 -7.37 -0.58 23.26
C ILE A 12 -6.92 -1.94 22.75
N LYS A 13 -6.85 -2.97 23.59
CA LYS A 13 -6.47 -4.33 23.18
C LYS A 13 -7.39 -4.86 22.08
N HIS A 14 -8.69 -4.78 22.31
CA HIS A 14 -9.72 -5.24 21.36
C HIS A 14 -9.62 -4.51 20.01
N PHE A 15 -9.46 -3.19 20.04
CA PHE A 15 -9.27 -2.41 18.81
C PHE A 15 -8.01 -2.82 18.04
N ILE A 16 -6.90 -3.09 18.74
CA ILE A 16 -5.67 -3.60 18.11
C ILE A 16 -5.95 -4.95 17.43
N GLU A 17 -6.64 -5.86 18.10
CA GLU A 17 -6.98 -7.18 17.58
C GLU A 17 -7.91 -7.12 16.35
N GLU A 18 -8.97 -6.30 16.41
CA GLU A 18 -9.89 -6.09 15.29
C GLU A 18 -9.18 -5.46 14.08
N TYR A 19 -8.41 -4.41 14.34
CA TYR A 19 -7.66 -3.72 13.28
C TYR A 19 -6.63 -4.65 12.63
N TYR A 20 -5.89 -5.42 13.45
CA TYR A 20 -4.96 -6.42 12.93
C TYR A 20 -5.69 -7.52 12.13
N GLY A 21 -6.84 -7.97 12.62
CA GLY A 21 -7.70 -8.94 11.92
C GLY A 21 -8.13 -8.45 10.53
N GLN A 22 -8.40 -7.15 10.40
CA GLN A 22 -8.84 -6.53 9.15
C GLN A 22 -7.69 -6.19 8.19
N TYR A 23 -6.58 -5.66 8.72
CA TYR A 23 -5.52 -5.07 7.89
C TYR A 23 -4.19 -5.85 7.92
N GLY A 24 -3.99 -6.77 8.86
CA GLY A 24 -2.74 -7.54 9.04
C GLY A 24 -1.56 -6.73 9.58
N ILE A 25 -1.82 -5.51 10.01
CA ILE A 25 -0.84 -4.61 10.65
C ILE A 25 -1.44 -4.02 11.92
N SER A 26 -0.59 -3.57 12.83
CA SER A 26 -1.03 -2.87 14.02
C SER A 26 -1.45 -1.43 13.70
N PRO A 27 -2.51 -0.90 14.38
CA PRO A 27 -2.89 0.48 14.23
C PRO A 27 -1.84 1.44 14.80
N SER A 28 -1.71 2.63 14.22
CA SER A 28 -0.87 3.69 14.78
C SER A 28 -1.46 4.22 16.11
N ILE A 29 -0.60 4.81 16.95
CA ILE A 29 -1.03 5.47 18.20
C ILE A 29 -2.15 6.49 17.95
N ARG A 30 -2.09 7.22 16.84
CA ARG A 30 -3.13 8.17 16.43
C ARG A 30 -4.45 7.46 16.14
N CYS A 31 -4.39 6.41 15.36
CA CYS A 31 -5.55 5.61 15.00
C CYS A 31 -6.23 5.00 16.25
N ILE A 32 -5.43 4.46 17.19
CA ILE A 32 -5.93 3.96 18.46
C ILE A 32 -6.64 5.08 19.25
N ALA A 33 -5.99 6.23 19.42
CA ALA A 33 -6.51 7.35 20.19
C ALA A 33 -7.88 7.83 19.65
N GLU A 34 -7.98 8.00 18.33
CA GLU A 34 -9.19 8.48 17.65
C GLU A 34 -10.36 7.49 17.76
N ASN A 35 -10.10 6.19 17.57
CA ASN A 35 -11.16 5.17 17.58
C ASN A 35 -11.58 4.75 18.99
N VAL A 36 -10.65 4.74 19.95
CA VAL A 36 -10.95 4.37 21.34
C VAL A 36 -11.43 5.58 22.15
N GLY A 37 -11.30 6.82 21.62
CA GLY A 37 -11.77 8.04 22.30
C GLY A 37 -10.91 8.43 23.49
N CYS A 38 -9.57 8.37 23.35
CA CYS A 38 -8.64 8.83 24.38
C CYS A 38 -7.56 9.77 23.80
N SER A 39 -6.78 10.43 24.66
CA SER A 39 -5.70 11.29 24.17
C SER A 39 -4.53 10.46 23.65
N LYS A 40 -3.82 10.96 22.61
CA LYS A 40 -2.61 10.32 22.06
C LYS A 40 -1.55 10.05 23.13
N SER A 41 -1.38 10.94 24.09
CA SER A 41 -0.40 10.83 25.16
C SER A 41 -0.71 9.68 26.15
N ASN A 42 -1.97 9.26 26.23
CA ASN A 42 -2.37 8.18 27.11
C ASN A 42 -2.17 6.80 26.48
N VAL A 43 -2.28 6.67 25.17
CA VAL A 43 -2.16 5.37 24.47
C VAL A 43 -0.87 4.62 24.83
N PRO A 44 0.33 5.23 24.82
CA PRO A 44 1.55 4.53 25.21
C PRO A 44 1.51 3.94 26.61
N ILE A 45 0.91 4.66 27.57
CA ILE A 45 0.79 4.21 28.98
C ILE A 45 -0.03 2.90 29.07
N TYR A 46 -1.09 2.80 28.27
CA TYR A 46 -1.92 1.58 28.25
C TYR A 46 -1.25 0.46 27.46
N ILE A 47 -0.49 0.77 26.43
CA ILE A 47 0.30 -0.20 25.68
C ILE A 47 1.39 -0.79 26.58
N ASP A 48 2.12 0.03 27.32
CA ASP A 48 3.15 -0.43 28.26
C ASP A 48 2.53 -1.28 29.36
N TYR A 49 1.37 -0.89 29.90
CA TYR A 49 0.64 -1.70 30.85
C TYR A 49 0.21 -3.06 30.29
N LEU A 50 -0.29 -3.11 29.04
CA LEU A 50 -0.64 -4.38 28.37
C LEU A 50 0.59 -5.26 28.16
N LYS A 51 1.75 -4.69 27.84
CA LYS A 51 3.02 -5.41 27.73
C LYS A 51 3.49 -5.97 29.06
N GLU A 52 3.42 -5.18 30.14
CA GLU A 52 3.75 -5.62 31.49
C GLU A 52 2.87 -6.79 31.97
N GLN A 53 1.62 -6.84 31.51
CA GLN A 53 0.69 -7.95 31.80
C GLN A 53 0.89 -9.16 30.86
N GLY A 54 1.80 -9.11 29.90
CA GLY A 54 1.99 -10.16 28.89
C GLY A 54 0.81 -10.33 27.93
N LEU A 55 -0.06 -9.31 27.83
CA LEU A 55 -1.25 -9.33 26.95
C LEU A 55 -0.98 -8.74 25.58
N LEU A 56 0.22 -8.13 25.38
CA LEU A 56 0.64 -7.49 24.17
C LEU A 56 2.17 -7.51 24.07
N GLU A 57 2.70 -7.77 22.90
CA GLU A 57 4.12 -7.72 22.61
C GLU A 57 4.39 -6.83 21.37
N SER A 58 5.66 -6.51 21.14
CA SER A 58 6.09 -5.84 19.91
C SER A 58 6.61 -6.89 18.93
N GLY A 59 5.97 -6.99 17.76
CA GLY A 59 6.38 -7.86 16.67
C GLY A 59 6.81 -7.06 15.43
N GLU A 60 7.08 -7.77 14.34
CA GLU A 60 7.49 -7.16 13.06
C GLU A 60 6.42 -6.26 12.46
N ASN A 61 5.14 -6.58 12.68
CA ASN A 61 3.99 -5.84 12.16
C ASN A 61 3.37 -4.87 13.20
N GLY A 62 4.10 -4.55 14.25
CA GLY A 62 3.69 -3.65 15.33
C GLY A 62 3.29 -4.38 16.61
N TYR A 63 2.14 -4.06 17.20
CA TYR A 63 1.68 -4.68 18.45
C TYR A 63 0.97 -6.00 18.16
N GLU A 64 1.38 -7.06 18.87
CA GLU A 64 0.86 -8.41 18.74
C GLU A 64 0.25 -8.91 20.06
N THR A 65 -0.86 -9.62 19.98
CA THR A 65 -1.50 -10.35 21.05
C THR A 65 -1.49 -11.85 20.71
N ASP A 66 -1.85 -12.72 21.66
CA ASP A 66 -1.99 -14.16 21.39
C ASP A 66 -2.97 -14.45 20.23
N ILE A 67 -4.03 -13.63 20.12
CA ILE A 67 -5.03 -13.75 19.03
C ILE A 67 -4.41 -13.37 17.69
N THR A 68 -3.66 -12.26 17.62
CA THR A 68 -3.05 -11.81 16.37
C THR A 68 -1.96 -12.77 15.90
N ARG A 69 -1.18 -13.36 16.80
CA ARG A 69 -0.19 -14.41 16.47
C ARG A 69 -0.84 -15.68 15.93
N ALA A 70 -1.96 -16.10 16.53
CA ALA A 70 -2.68 -17.29 16.04
C ALA A 70 -3.31 -17.05 14.65
N THR A 71 -3.48 -15.77 14.26
CA THR A 71 -4.01 -15.37 12.95
C THR A 71 -2.89 -15.16 11.91
N GLU A 72 -1.64 -15.41 12.24
CA GLU A 72 -0.49 -15.37 11.31
C GLU A 72 -0.63 -16.38 10.16
N THR A 73 -1.58 -16.07 9.31
CA THR A 73 -1.43 -16.39 7.90
C THR A 73 -0.37 -15.44 7.35
N ASN A 74 0.50 -15.95 6.52
CA ASN A 74 1.58 -15.24 5.83
C ASN A 74 1.04 -14.13 4.89
N MET A 75 0.22 -13.23 5.45
CA MET A 75 -0.50 -12.14 4.79
C MET A 75 0.11 -10.81 5.17
N VAL A 76 0.29 -9.93 4.19
CA VAL A 76 0.80 -8.57 4.38
C VAL A 76 -0.24 -7.55 3.91
N ALA A 77 -0.32 -6.43 4.60
CA ALA A 77 -1.15 -5.32 4.21
C ALA A 77 -0.40 -4.45 3.19
N VAL A 78 -0.98 -4.29 2.01
CA VAL A 78 -0.43 -3.46 0.94
C VAL A 78 -1.28 -2.19 0.83
N PRO A 79 -0.70 -0.98 0.94
CA PRO A 79 -1.45 0.26 0.80
C PRO A 79 -2.04 0.37 -0.60
N LYS A 80 -3.33 0.70 -0.67
CA LYS A 80 -4.02 1.09 -1.89
C LYS A 80 -4.02 2.61 -1.97
N LEU A 81 -3.45 3.15 -3.04
CA LEU A 81 -3.43 4.58 -3.30
C LEU A 81 -4.68 4.96 -4.10
N GLY A 82 -5.45 5.91 -3.59
CA GLY A 82 -6.57 6.50 -4.32
C GLY A 82 -6.10 7.46 -5.41
N TYR A 83 -4.94 8.06 -5.19
CA TYR A 83 -4.29 9.00 -6.09
C TYR A 83 -2.77 8.87 -5.93
N VAL A 84 -2.03 8.87 -7.04
CA VAL A 84 -0.57 8.92 -6.99
C VAL A 84 -0.13 10.38 -7.05
N PRO A 85 0.53 10.90 -6.00
CA PRO A 85 0.92 12.31 -5.97
C PRO A 85 1.94 12.63 -7.08
N CYS A 86 1.92 13.88 -7.55
CA CYS A 86 2.83 14.40 -8.58
C CYS A 86 4.28 14.60 -8.08
N GLY A 87 4.60 14.09 -6.89
CA GLY A 87 5.94 14.12 -6.28
C GLY A 87 6.55 12.73 -6.14
N PRO A 88 7.77 12.64 -5.55
CA PRO A 88 8.31 11.36 -5.16
C PRO A 88 7.39 10.69 -4.16
N LEU A 89 7.15 9.39 -4.32
CA LEU A 89 6.49 8.58 -3.31
C LEU A 89 7.45 8.50 -2.10
N THR A 90 7.23 9.34 -1.11
CA THR A 90 7.93 9.29 0.19
C THR A 90 7.31 8.22 1.07
N GLU A 91 7.98 7.85 2.17
CA GLU A 91 7.47 6.85 3.13
C GLU A 91 6.12 7.23 3.77
N GLU A 92 5.76 8.51 3.74
CA GLU A 92 4.44 9.01 4.15
C GLU A 92 3.54 9.11 2.91
N PHE A 93 2.82 8.04 2.61
CA PHE A 93 1.76 8.06 1.60
C PHE A 93 0.59 8.92 2.11
N GLU A 94 0.57 10.19 1.77
CA GLU A 94 -0.51 11.11 2.17
C GLU A 94 -1.89 10.77 1.55
N CYS A 95 -1.91 9.83 0.57
CA CYS A 95 -3.09 9.50 -0.22
C CYS A 95 -3.50 8.02 -0.14
N ILE A 96 -3.31 7.37 1.01
CA ILE A 96 -3.76 5.99 1.21
C ILE A 96 -5.28 5.96 1.31
N ASP A 97 -5.94 5.27 0.37
CA ASP A 97 -7.38 5.01 0.32
C ASP A 97 -7.78 3.76 1.14
N GLY A 98 -6.80 3.02 1.64
CA GLY A 98 -6.99 1.82 2.45
C GLY A 98 -5.87 0.81 2.27
N TYR A 99 -6.08 -0.40 2.80
CA TYR A 99 -5.14 -1.49 2.69
C TYR A 99 -5.82 -2.74 2.17
N VAL A 100 -5.10 -3.51 1.36
CA VAL A 100 -5.53 -4.83 0.88
C VAL A 100 -4.59 -5.88 1.44
N ARG A 101 -5.13 -6.91 2.09
CA ARG A 101 -4.34 -8.04 2.59
C ARG A 101 -4.06 -9.03 1.47
N LEU A 102 -2.80 -9.26 1.21
CA LEU A 102 -2.34 -10.19 0.18
C LEU A 102 -1.33 -11.17 0.77
N PRO A 103 -1.22 -12.41 0.24
CA PRO A 103 -0.17 -13.32 0.65
C PRO A 103 1.22 -12.70 0.45
N ALA A 104 2.11 -12.83 1.45
CA ALA A 104 3.47 -12.32 1.36
C ALA A 104 4.22 -12.85 0.15
N SER A 105 4.00 -14.13 -0.20
CA SER A 105 4.55 -14.76 -1.42
C SER A 105 4.05 -14.12 -2.72
N PHE A 106 2.88 -13.49 -2.68
CA PHE A 106 2.30 -12.80 -3.83
C PHE A 106 2.87 -11.38 -3.98
N VAL A 107 3.17 -10.72 -2.88
CA VAL A 107 3.64 -9.31 -2.85
C VAL A 107 5.17 -9.23 -2.96
N GLY A 108 5.89 -10.15 -2.36
CA GLY A 108 7.33 -10.06 -2.17
C GLY A 108 7.68 -9.07 -1.05
N ASN A 109 8.34 -7.96 -1.36
CA ASN A 109 8.67 -6.94 -0.35
C ASN A 109 7.49 -5.97 -0.15
N ALA A 110 6.67 -6.20 0.86
CA ALA A 110 5.49 -5.39 1.17
C ALA A 110 5.82 -3.92 1.50
N ALA A 111 6.94 -3.66 2.19
CA ALA A 111 7.36 -2.31 2.57
C ALA A 111 7.70 -1.40 1.37
N LYS A 112 7.90 -2.02 0.21
CA LYS A 112 8.20 -1.33 -1.06
C LYS A 112 7.15 -1.65 -2.13
N SER A 113 5.90 -1.86 -1.74
CA SER A 113 4.84 -2.18 -2.68
C SER A 113 3.57 -1.39 -2.36
N PHE A 114 2.84 -1.02 -3.39
CA PHE A 114 1.55 -0.38 -3.28
C PHE A 114 0.59 -0.89 -4.37
N LEU A 115 -0.69 -0.68 -4.16
CA LEU A 115 -1.74 -0.94 -5.14
C LEU A 115 -2.23 0.37 -5.75
N LEU A 116 -2.43 0.36 -7.05
CA LEU A 116 -2.99 1.45 -7.82
C LEU A 116 -4.21 0.96 -8.60
N SER A 117 -5.31 1.69 -8.59
CA SER A 117 -6.42 1.43 -9.50
C SER A 117 -6.08 1.94 -10.89
N ALA A 118 -6.09 1.06 -11.87
CA ALA A 118 -5.94 1.43 -13.27
C ALA A 118 -7.12 2.29 -13.72
N SER A 119 -6.84 3.32 -14.51
CA SER A 119 -7.87 4.18 -15.09
C SER A 119 -7.75 4.22 -16.60
N GLY A 120 -8.88 4.06 -17.27
CA GLY A 120 -8.98 4.07 -18.73
C GLY A 120 -8.54 2.76 -19.39
N ASN A 121 -8.36 2.85 -20.71
CA ASN A 121 -8.18 1.68 -21.57
C ASN A 121 -6.80 1.62 -22.26
N SER A 122 -5.82 2.37 -21.79
CA SER A 122 -4.51 2.46 -22.45
C SER A 122 -3.67 1.18 -22.35
N MET A 123 -4.02 0.24 -21.49
CA MET A 123 -3.26 -0.99 -21.22
C MET A 123 -4.08 -2.28 -21.43
N VAL A 124 -5.17 -2.21 -22.17
CA VAL A 124 -6.11 -3.34 -22.36
C VAL A 124 -5.49 -4.51 -23.10
N ASP A 125 -4.60 -4.27 -24.06
CA ASP A 125 -3.89 -5.33 -24.82
C ASP A 125 -2.84 -6.04 -23.93
N ALA A 126 -2.44 -5.43 -22.80
CA ALA A 126 -1.65 -6.07 -21.75
C ALA A 126 -2.52 -6.76 -20.69
N GLY A 127 -3.83 -6.79 -20.88
CA GLY A 127 -4.77 -7.38 -19.95
C GLY A 127 -5.06 -6.52 -18.73
N ILE A 128 -4.81 -5.21 -18.74
CA ILE A 128 -5.12 -4.27 -17.67
C ILE A 128 -6.28 -3.39 -18.12
N SER A 129 -7.42 -3.53 -17.45
CA SER A 129 -8.66 -2.81 -17.75
C SER A 129 -8.92 -1.70 -16.73
N ASP A 130 -9.83 -0.81 -17.06
CA ASP A 130 -10.33 0.20 -16.13
C ASP A 130 -10.85 -0.44 -14.84
N GLY A 131 -10.46 0.10 -13.67
CA GLY A 131 -10.83 -0.41 -12.36
C GLY A 131 -9.98 -1.59 -11.84
N ASP A 132 -9.12 -2.21 -12.65
CA ASP A 132 -8.21 -3.26 -12.18
C ASP A 132 -7.25 -2.71 -11.10
N LEU A 133 -6.94 -3.53 -10.09
CA LEU A 133 -5.90 -3.19 -9.12
C LEU A 133 -4.54 -3.70 -9.59
N VAL A 134 -3.61 -2.77 -9.76
CA VAL A 134 -2.23 -3.08 -10.17
C VAL A 134 -1.33 -3.05 -8.95
N LEU A 135 -0.69 -4.19 -8.65
CA LEU A 135 0.35 -4.28 -7.63
C LEU A 135 1.66 -3.76 -8.22
N VAL A 136 2.20 -2.72 -7.62
CA VAL A 136 3.39 -2.01 -8.07
C VAL A 136 4.50 -2.15 -7.03
N ARG A 137 5.68 -2.55 -7.48
CA ARG A 137 6.90 -2.47 -6.66
C ARG A 137 7.51 -1.09 -6.83
N GLN A 138 7.64 -0.36 -5.73
CA GLN A 138 8.25 0.97 -5.70
C GLN A 138 9.74 0.90 -6.02
N GLN A 139 10.15 1.56 -7.08
CA GLN A 139 11.55 1.70 -7.50
C GLN A 139 11.67 2.82 -8.54
N GLU A 140 12.85 3.41 -8.65
CA GLU A 140 13.13 4.55 -9.55
C GLU A 140 13.68 4.13 -10.91
N THR A 141 13.93 2.84 -11.11
CA THR A 141 14.50 2.29 -12.35
C THR A 141 13.60 1.21 -12.92
N ALA A 142 13.65 1.03 -14.25
CA ALA A 142 12.92 -0.01 -14.95
C ALA A 142 13.76 -0.58 -16.10
N ASN A 143 13.46 -1.81 -16.50
CA ASN A 143 14.05 -2.43 -17.68
C ASN A 143 13.21 -2.13 -18.92
N TYR A 144 13.82 -2.32 -20.09
CA TYR A 144 13.10 -2.26 -21.36
C TYR A 144 11.88 -3.20 -21.35
N ASN A 145 10.73 -2.70 -21.74
CA ASN A 145 9.43 -3.36 -21.76
C ASN A 145 8.78 -3.63 -20.37
N ASP A 146 9.33 -3.19 -19.26
CA ASP A 146 8.58 -3.19 -18.00
C ASP A 146 7.30 -2.32 -18.13
N ILE A 147 6.22 -2.74 -17.47
CA ILE A 147 5.06 -1.87 -17.28
C ILE A 147 5.33 -1.02 -16.05
N VAL A 148 5.37 0.28 -16.23
CA VAL A 148 5.77 1.22 -15.19
C VAL A 148 4.66 2.20 -14.81
N VAL A 149 4.68 2.61 -13.56
CA VAL A 149 4.02 3.84 -13.11
C VAL A 149 5.05 4.96 -13.28
N ALA A 150 4.79 5.85 -14.21
CA ALA A 150 5.68 6.97 -14.54
C ALA A 150 4.97 8.30 -14.31
N LEU A 151 5.73 9.28 -13.81
CA LEU A 151 5.33 10.67 -13.70
C LEU A 151 5.93 11.43 -14.88
N VAL A 152 5.07 12.07 -15.68
CA VAL A 152 5.39 12.89 -16.84
C VAL A 152 4.53 14.15 -16.77
N ASP A 153 5.13 15.33 -16.87
CA ASP A 153 4.42 16.62 -16.89
C ASP A 153 3.39 16.78 -15.74
N ASN A 154 3.75 16.30 -14.55
CA ASN A 154 2.90 16.24 -13.37
C ASN A 154 1.67 15.31 -13.47
N GLU A 155 1.63 14.44 -14.47
CA GLU A 155 0.62 13.41 -14.60
C GLU A 155 1.21 12.02 -14.39
N VAL A 156 0.50 11.18 -13.63
CA VAL A 156 0.88 9.78 -13.42
C VAL A 156 0.23 8.91 -14.46
N THR A 157 1.03 8.05 -15.09
CA THR A 157 0.56 7.16 -16.15
C THR A 157 1.11 5.75 -15.99
N LEU A 158 0.33 4.75 -16.41
CA LEU A 158 0.75 3.36 -16.50
C LEU A 158 1.00 3.02 -17.98
N LYS A 159 2.25 2.71 -18.33
CA LYS A 159 2.68 2.44 -19.71
C LYS A 159 3.81 1.42 -19.74
N ARG A 160 4.07 0.88 -20.91
CA ARG A 160 5.26 0.09 -21.16
C ARG A 160 6.46 0.99 -21.40
N TYR A 161 7.52 0.79 -20.64
CA TYR A 161 8.75 1.60 -20.68
C TYR A 161 9.69 1.12 -21.79
N ARG A 162 10.00 2.00 -22.72
CA ARG A 162 10.91 1.74 -23.85
C ARG A 162 11.89 2.89 -24.00
N PRO A 163 13.03 2.87 -23.28
CA PRO A 163 14.08 3.86 -23.48
C PRO A 163 14.71 3.73 -24.87
N ASP A 164 14.95 4.86 -25.52
CA ASP A 164 15.60 4.99 -26.82
C ASP A 164 16.83 5.91 -26.66
N PRO A 165 17.96 5.35 -26.17
CA PRO A 165 19.15 6.14 -25.86
C PRO A 165 19.81 6.75 -27.08
N GLU A 166 19.67 6.15 -28.27
CA GLU A 166 20.21 6.67 -29.53
C GLU A 166 19.59 8.03 -29.88
N ASN A 167 18.30 8.17 -29.62
CA ASN A 167 17.57 9.42 -29.86
C ASN A 167 17.39 10.28 -28.60
N ARG A 168 18.00 9.89 -27.46
CA ARG A 168 17.93 10.58 -26.15
C ARG A 168 16.50 10.84 -25.70
N ARG A 169 15.63 9.81 -25.81
CA ARG A 169 14.22 9.92 -25.47
C ARG A 169 13.71 8.65 -24.79
N ILE A 170 12.57 8.77 -24.17
CA ILE A 170 11.83 7.67 -23.56
C ILE A 170 10.47 7.57 -24.26
N ILE A 171 10.12 6.36 -24.65
CA ILE A 171 8.82 6.04 -25.23
C ILE A 171 8.01 5.31 -24.15
N LEU A 172 6.93 5.93 -23.73
CA LEU A 172 5.93 5.32 -22.87
C LEU A 172 4.81 4.79 -23.77
N HIS A 173 4.89 3.49 -24.06
CA HIS A 173 4.04 2.82 -25.02
C HIS A 173 2.74 2.30 -24.38
N PRO A 174 1.56 2.71 -24.83
CA PRO A 174 0.30 2.12 -24.43
C PRO A 174 0.15 0.73 -25.05
N GLU A 175 -0.39 -0.19 -24.30
CA GLU A 175 -0.84 -1.48 -24.82
C GLU A 175 -2.30 -1.36 -25.28
N ASN A 176 -2.51 -0.51 -26.28
CA ASN A 176 -3.76 -0.29 -26.99
C ASN A 176 -3.45 0.32 -28.38
N LYS A 177 -3.74 -0.42 -29.43
CA LYS A 177 -3.46 -0.02 -30.83
C LYS A 177 -4.10 1.29 -31.28
N ARG A 178 -5.10 1.80 -30.53
CA ARG A 178 -5.81 3.05 -30.85
C ARG A 178 -5.18 4.28 -30.19
N ILE A 179 -4.21 4.09 -29.31
CA ILE A 179 -3.59 5.15 -28.52
C ILE A 179 -2.13 5.29 -28.98
N LYS A 180 -1.68 6.52 -29.15
CA LYS A 180 -0.31 6.81 -29.58
C LYS A 180 0.66 6.75 -28.41
N ASP A 181 1.93 6.51 -28.74
CA ASP A 181 3.05 6.60 -27.80
C ASP A 181 3.15 8.00 -27.21
N ILE A 182 3.54 8.06 -25.93
CA ILE A 182 3.98 9.29 -25.28
C ILE A 182 5.50 9.30 -25.38
N ILE A 183 6.05 10.30 -26.07
CA ILE A 183 7.50 10.44 -26.29
C ILE A 183 7.97 11.64 -25.47
N VAL A 184 8.92 11.41 -24.56
CA VAL A 184 9.46 12.42 -23.65
C VAL A 184 10.98 12.33 -23.59
N ASP A 185 11.64 13.42 -23.22
CA ASP A 185 13.09 13.43 -22.98
C ASP A 185 13.43 12.80 -21.62
N GLU A 186 12.53 12.96 -20.64
CA GLU A 186 12.68 12.42 -19.30
C GLU A 186 11.33 12.03 -18.68
N CYS A 187 11.34 11.07 -17.78
CA CYS A 187 10.22 10.75 -16.89
C CYS A 187 10.76 10.23 -15.56
N ARG A 188 9.96 10.36 -14.51
CA ARG A 188 10.29 9.76 -13.21
C ARG A 188 9.54 8.45 -13.05
N ILE A 189 10.28 7.34 -12.97
CA ILE A 189 9.70 6.04 -12.62
C ILE A 189 9.36 6.06 -11.12
N GLN A 190 8.12 5.73 -10.80
CA GLN A 190 7.64 5.59 -9.42
C GLN A 190 7.56 4.12 -8.99
N GLY A 191 7.46 3.22 -9.94
CA GLY A 191 7.48 1.79 -9.70
C GLY A 191 7.22 0.96 -10.94
N VAL A 192 7.40 -0.35 -10.78
CA VAL A 192 7.16 -1.36 -11.80
C VAL A 192 5.96 -2.20 -11.41
N ALA A 193 4.99 -2.33 -12.31
CA ALA A 193 3.83 -3.21 -12.14
C ALA A 193 4.29 -4.67 -12.15
N ILE A 194 3.92 -5.42 -11.13
CA ILE A 194 4.33 -6.81 -10.96
C ILE A 194 3.16 -7.79 -11.06
N ARG A 195 1.94 -7.35 -10.78
CA ARG A 195 0.73 -8.17 -10.86
C ARG A 195 -0.51 -7.31 -11.10
N VAL A 196 -1.56 -7.95 -11.59
CA VAL A 196 -2.90 -7.35 -11.74
C VAL A 196 -3.89 -8.21 -10.98
N ILE A 197 -4.76 -7.56 -10.22
CA ILE A 197 -5.88 -8.17 -9.51
C ILE A 197 -7.15 -7.65 -10.18
N LYS A 198 -7.96 -8.58 -10.68
CA LYS A 198 -9.20 -8.29 -11.41
C LYS A 198 -10.42 -8.60 -10.57
N ASN A 199 -11.41 -7.72 -10.63
CA ASN A 199 -12.76 -8.07 -10.23
C ASN A 199 -13.50 -8.61 -11.47
N LEU A 200 -13.98 -9.84 -11.39
CA LEU A 200 -14.72 -10.49 -12.50
C LEU A 200 -16.24 -10.25 -12.43
N GLU A 201 -16.71 -9.74 -11.28
CA GLU A 201 -18.10 -9.32 -11.12
C GLU A 201 -18.22 -7.84 -11.53
N GLN A 202 -18.93 -7.59 -12.61
CA GLN A 202 -19.36 -6.26 -13.07
C GLN A 202 -20.88 -6.15 -12.96
#